data_3231d46744e07f757463395dd66fcd85
#
_entry.id   3231d46744e07f757463395dd66fcd85
#
_cell.length_a   1.000
_cell.length_b   1.000
_cell.length_c   1.000
_cell.angle_alpha   90.00
_cell.angle_beta   90.00
_cell.angle_gamma   90.00
#
_symmetry.space_group_name_H-M   'P 1'
#
loop_
_entity.id
_entity.type
_entity.pdbx_description
1 polymer ?
#
loop_
_entity_poly.entity_id
_entity_poly.type
_entity_poly.pdbx_seq_one_letter_code
_entity_poly.pdbx_strand_id
1 'polypeptide(L)'
;MHHAGCLKDITKHQNSMAFIRNDIATGDMFRHVYGGMTKRELDDRAAQLLSAWGYKKVSDTTQGAAVYEKGNRVARLLLGALVKYFKVSVTTSVSPSDEVICEVRTESSGMSGGLIGMNQVKTEMGNLNAAFRDF
;
A
#
# COMPACT_ATOMS: atom_id res chain seq x y z
N MET A 1 31.99 -15.56 -20.27
CA MET A 1 31.55 -16.76 -19.59
C MET A 1 31.07 -16.49 -18.19
N HIS A 2 31.90 -15.90 -17.40
CA HIS A 2 31.54 -15.64 -15.99
C HIS A 2 30.48 -14.57 -15.84
N HIS A 3 30.36 -13.73 -16.82
CA HIS A 3 29.42 -12.61 -16.77
C HIS A 3 27.96 -13.06 -16.70
N ALA A 4 27.62 -14.16 -17.34
CA ALA A 4 26.27 -14.68 -17.29
C ALA A 4 25.89 -15.09 -15.87
N GLY A 5 26.82 -15.71 -15.14
CA GLY A 5 26.60 -16.09 -13.75
C GLY A 5 26.40 -14.88 -12.86
N CYS A 6 27.22 -13.85 -13.05
CA CYS A 6 27.09 -12.61 -12.28
C CYS A 6 25.75 -11.95 -12.49
N LEU A 7 25.28 -11.88 -13.73
CA LEU A 7 24.01 -11.28 -14.03
C LEU A 7 22.84 -12.04 -13.39
N LYS A 8 22.91 -13.35 -13.40
CA LYS A 8 21.91 -14.17 -12.75
C LYS A 8 21.89 -13.93 -11.24
N ASP A 9 23.06 -13.83 -10.64
CA ASP A 9 23.16 -13.60 -9.22
C ASP A 9 22.56 -12.23 -8.83
N ILE A 10 22.85 -11.22 -9.64
CA ILE A 10 22.30 -9.88 -9.41
C ILE A 10 20.79 -9.90 -9.49
N THR A 11 20.24 -10.53 -10.50
CA THR A 11 18.79 -10.63 -10.68
C THR A 11 18.15 -11.37 -9.51
N LYS A 12 18.74 -12.48 -9.12
CA LYS A 12 18.26 -13.27 -7.99
C LYS A 12 18.29 -12.48 -6.69
N HIS A 13 19.36 -11.73 -6.49
CA HIS A 13 19.53 -10.90 -5.31
C HIS A 13 18.44 -9.82 -5.25
N GLN A 14 18.17 -9.16 -6.37
CA GLN A 14 17.10 -8.16 -6.45
C GLN A 14 15.74 -8.76 -6.12
N ASN A 15 15.45 -9.95 -6.61
CA ASN A 15 14.19 -10.62 -6.31
C ASN A 15 14.05 -10.97 -4.84
N SER A 16 15.15 -11.29 -4.17
CA SER A 16 15.13 -11.60 -2.75
C SER A 16 15.05 -10.35 -1.86
N MET A 17 15.26 -9.15 -2.46
CA MET A 17 15.27 -7.88 -1.77
C MET A 17 13.91 -7.20 -1.89
N ALA A 18 12.86 -7.90 -1.50
CA ALA A 18 11.50 -7.40 -1.64
C ALA A 18 10.65 -7.95 -0.52
N PHE A 19 9.42 -8.26 -0.80
CA PHE A 19 8.47 -8.74 0.18
C PHE A 19 8.96 -9.97 0.94
N ILE A 20 8.94 -9.90 2.26
CA ILE A 20 9.31 -11.01 3.13
C ILE A 20 8.07 -11.68 3.70
N ARG A 21 7.18 -10.91 4.33
CA ARG A 21 5.99 -11.47 4.97
C ARG A 21 4.92 -10.42 5.18
N ASN A 22 3.72 -10.90 5.36
CA ASN A 22 2.57 -10.07 5.70
C ASN A 22 2.24 -10.33 7.18
N ASP A 23 2.59 -9.40 8.05
CA ASP A 23 2.39 -9.55 9.48
C ASP A 23 0.92 -9.41 9.88
N ILE A 24 0.21 -8.48 9.27
CA ILE A 24 -1.18 -8.20 9.60
C ILE A 24 -1.97 -8.02 8.31
N ALA A 25 -3.15 -8.62 8.27
CA ALA A 25 -4.09 -8.41 7.17
C ALA A 25 -5.50 -8.52 7.71
N THR A 26 -6.21 -7.40 7.72
CA THR A 26 -7.62 -7.33 8.10
C THR A 26 -8.39 -6.63 6.99
N GLY A 27 -9.70 -6.44 7.18
CA GLY A 27 -10.49 -5.67 6.22
C GLY A 27 -10.14 -4.18 6.20
N ASP A 28 -9.44 -3.69 7.21
CA ASP A 28 -9.17 -2.27 7.40
C ASP A 28 -7.69 -1.91 7.24
N MET A 29 -6.79 -2.86 7.34
CA MET A 29 -5.36 -2.58 7.24
C MET A 29 -4.56 -3.81 6.87
N PHE A 30 -3.36 -3.57 6.34
CA PHE A 30 -2.35 -4.64 6.23
C PHE A 30 -0.98 -4.05 6.53
N ARG A 31 -0.08 -4.94 6.95
CA ARG A 31 1.31 -4.57 7.21
C ARG A 31 2.22 -5.60 6.57
N HIS A 32 3.10 -5.13 5.72
CA HIS A 32 4.07 -5.96 5.02
C HIS A 32 5.47 -5.62 5.50
N VAL A 33 6.33 -6.63 5.48
CA VAL A 33 7.74 -6.47 5.81
C VAL A 33 8.56 -6.79 4.56
N TYR A 34 9.53 -5.93 4.26
CA TYR A 34 10.37 -6.04 3.07
C TYR A 34 11.83 -6.04 3.50
N GLY A 35 12.67 -6.76 2.76
CA GLY A 35 14.09 -6.81 2.99
C GLY A 35 14.88 -6.28 1.82
N GLY A 36 16.12 -5.86 2.09
CA GLY A 36 17.04 -5.46 1.05
C GLY A 36 16.69 -4.18 0.31
N MET A 37 15.80 -3.37 0.86
CA MET A 37 15.49 -2.06 0.29
C MET A 37 15.49 -1.01 1.38
N THR A 38 15.65 0.24 0.99
CA THR A 38 15.61 1.36 1.92
C THR A 38 14.17 1.82 2.12
N LYS A 39 13.94 2.55 3.22
CA LYS A 39 12.63 3.17 3.46
C LYS A 39 12.24 4.07 2.29
N ARG A 40 13.19 4.81 1.74
CA ARG A 40 12.93 5.70 0.61
C ARG A 40 12.49 4.94 -0.63
N GLU A 41 13.14 3.82 -0.93
CA GLU A 41 12.73 2.97 -2.05
C GLU A 41 11.33 2.44 -1.87
N LEU A 42 10.99 2.03 -0.65
CA LEU A 42 9.64 1.56 -0.35
C LEU A 42 8.62 2.67 -0.50
N ASP A 43 8.93 3.88 0.04
CA ASP A 43 8.06 5.05 -0.12
C ASP A 43 7.79 5.34 -1.59
N ASP A 44 8.83 5.32 -2.42
CA ASP A 44 8.70 5.59 -3.85
C ASP A 44 7.87 4.53 -4.56
N ARG A 45 8.08 3.27 -4.24
CA ARG A 45 7.33 2.17 -4.84
C ARG A 45 5.86 2.21 -4.44
N ALA A 46 5.59 2.50 -3.18
CA ALA A 46 4.21 2.62 -2.70
C ALA A 46 3.50 3.78 -3.41
N ALA A 47 4.18 4.92 -3.54
CA ALA A 47 3.61 6.07 -4.23
C ALA A 47 3.31 5.76 -5.71
N GLN A 48 4.23 5.07 -6.38
CA GLN A 48 4.04 4.68 -7.77
C GLN A 48 2.88 3.70 -7.93
N LEU A 49 2.79 2.70 -7.06
CA LEU A 49 1.72 1.73 -7.11
C LEU A 49 0.37 2.40 -6.91
N LEU A 50 0.26 3.23 -5.87
CA LEU A 50 -1.01 3.91 -5.57
C LEU A 50 -1.40 4.86 -6.69
N SER A 51 -0.43 5.57 -7.27
CA SER A 51 -0.68 6.44 -8.42
C SER A 51 -1.21 5.63 -9.61
N ALA A 52 -0.61 4.48 -9.89
CA ALA A 52 -1.06 3.61 -10.97
C ALA A 52 -2.47 3.09 -10.73
N TRP A 53 -2.88 2.97 -9.48
CA TRP A 53 -4.22 2.53 -9.10
C TRP A 53 -5.23 3.67 -9.03
N GLY A 54 -4.82 4.89 -9.37
CA GLY A 54 -5.71 6.04 -9.41
C GLY A 54 -5.78 6.85 -8.12
N TYR A 55 -4.91 6.56 -7.16
CA TYR A 55 -4.85 7.33 -5.93
C TYR A 55 -4.03 8.61 -6.12
N LYS A 56 -4.40 9.63 -5.37
CA LYS A 56 -3.65 10.89 -5.30
C LYS A 56 -3.28 11.16 -3.86
N LYS A 57 -2.04 11.57 -3.64
CA LYS A 57 -1.59 11.97 -2.31
C LYS A 57 -2.21 13.31 -1.96
N VAL A 58 -2.88 13.37 -0.82
CA VAL A 58 -3.59 14.59 -0.41
C VAL A 58 -2.97 15.26 0.80
N SER A 59 -2.21 14.54 1.62
CA SER A 59 -1.55 15.14 2.77
C SER A 59 -0.51 14.20 3.37
N ASP A 60 0.34 14.77 4.24
CA ASP A 60 1.20 14.02 5.15
C ASP A 60 0.73 14.31 6.55
N THR A 61 0.69 13.28 7.39
CA THR A 61 0.36 13.48 8.80
C THR A 61 1.61 13.87 9.56
N THR A 62 1.42 14.45 10.75
CA THR A 62 2.52 14.78 11.65
C THR A 62 3.26 13.54 12.15
N GLN A 63 2.66 12.36 12.01
CA GLN A 63 3.24 11.10 12.45
C GLN A 63 3.97 10.36 11.31
N GLY A 64 4.16 11.02 10.18
CA GLY A 64 4.91 10.44 9.08
C GLY A 64 4.11 9.53 8.15
N ALA A 65 2.79 9.56 8.22
CA ALA A 65 1.94 8.82 7.30
C ALA A 65 1.60 9.69 6.09
N ALA A 66 1.57 9.09 4.92
CA ALA A 66 1.10 9.75 3.70
C ALA A 66 -0.35 9.33 3.46
N VAL A 67 -1.22 10.28 3.18
CA VAL A 67 -2.64 10.01 2.97
C VAL A 67 -2.96 10.15 1.49
N TYR A 68 -3.66 9.14 0.96
CA TYR A 68 -4.02 9.06 -0.46
C TYR A 68 -5.52 8.89 -0.60
N GLU A 69 -6.08 9.49 -1.64
CA GLU A 69 -7.51 9.36 -1.96
C GLU A 69 -7.69 8.88 -3.40
N LYS A 70 -8.74 8.07 -3.60
CA LYS A 70 -9.19 7.65 -4.92
C LYS A 70 -10.70 7.82 -5.00
N GLY A 71 -11.19 8.40 -6.09
CA GLY A 71 -12.61 8.64 -6.31
C GLY A 71 -13.01 10.04 -5.89
N ASN A 72 -14.33 10.28 -5.87
CA ASN A 72 -14.88 11.59 -5.58
C ASN A 72 -15.58 11.59 -4.23
N ARG A 73 -14.96 12.26 -3.25
CA ARG A 73 -15.48 12.32 -1.89
C ARG A 73 -16.87 13.00 -1.82
N VAL A 74 -17.04 14.09 -2.54
CA VAL A 74 -18.29 14.83 -2.51
C VAL A 74 -19.42 14.00 -3.11
N ALA A 75 -19.18 13.36 -4.24
CA ALA A 75 -20.15 12.48 -4.86
C ALA A 75 -20.46 11.29 -3.94
N ARG A 76 -19.48 10.74 -3.23
CA ARG A 76 -19.69 9.64 -2.29
C ARG A 76 -20.62 10.08 -1.15
N LEU A 77 -20.42 11.28 -0.63
CA LEU A 77 -21.24 11.80 0.45
C LEU A 77 -22.69 12.02 -0.01
N LEU A 78 -22.89 12.41 -1.27
CA LEU A 78 -24.21 12.67 -1.81
C LEU A 78 -24.93 11.42 -2.32
N LEU A 79 -24.18 10.51 -2.95
CA LEU A 79 -24.74 9.34 -3.65
C LEU A 79 -24.45 8.01 -2.93
N GLY A 80 -23.68 8.04 -1.84
CA GLY A 80 -23.38 6.86 -1.06
C GLY A 80 -22.61 5.81 -1.86
N ALA A 81 -23.00 4.55 -1.71
CA ALA A 81 -22.29 3.42 -2.29
C ALA A 81 -22.33 3.36 -3.81
N LEU A 82 -23.13 4.21 -4.45
CA LEU A 82 -23.17 4.30 -5.92
C LEU A 82 -21.88 4.88 -6.50
N VAL A 83 -21.09 5.58 -5.68
CA VAL A 83 -19.83 6.18 -6.09
C VAL A 83 -18.71 5.61 -5.23
N LYS A 84 -17.71 5.02 -5.87
CA LYS A 84 -16.54 4.47 -5.15
C LYS A 84 -15.62 5.60 -4.70
N TYR A 85 -15.27 5.56 -3.43
CA TYR A 85 -14.34 6.50 -2.84
C TYR A 85 -13.51 5.77 -1.80
N PHE A 86 -12.20 5.91 -1.86
CA PHE A 86 -11.30 5.27 -0.92
C PHE A 86 -10.27 6.27 -0.42
N LYS A 87 -9.96 6.18 0.84
CA LYS A 87 -8.92 6.99 1.47
C LYS A 87 -8.07 6.07 2.33
N VAL A 88 -6.77 6.06 2.08
CA VAL A 88 -5.84 5.21 2.81
C VAL A 88 -4.67 6.03 3.32
N SER A 89 -4.10 5.59 4.45
CA SER A 89 -2.85 6.13 4.95
C SER A 89 -1.77 5.08 4.81
N VAL A 90 -0.57 5.52 4.44
CA VAL A 90 0.59 4.66 4.27
C VAL A 90 1.68 5.12 5.22
N THR A 91 2.12 4.24 6.09
CA THR A 91 3.20 4.52 7.04
C THR A 91 4.33 3.54 6.79
N THR A 92 5.54 4.05 6.64
CA THR A 92 6.72 3.22 6.47
C THR A 92 7.68 3.46 7.62
N SER A 93 8.41 2.40 8.01
CA SER A 93 9.36 2.48 9.11
C SER A 93 10.46 1.45 8.90
N VAL A 94 11.53 1.57 9.67
CA VAL A 94 12.64 0.63 9.63
C VAL A 94 12.69 -0.09 10.98
N SER A 95 12.74 -1.41 10.95
CA SER A 95 12.84 -2.22 12.17
C SER A 95 14.27 -2.24 12.70
N PRO A 96 14.48 -2.64 13.97
CA PRO A 96 15.83 -2.80 14.50
C PRO A 96 16.70 -3.81 13.73
N SER A 97 16.09 -4.72 12.98
CA SER A 97 16.81 -5.71 12.16
C SER A 97 16.99 -5.26 10.71
N ASP A 98 16.86 -3.97 10.43
CA ASP A 98 17.01 -3.37 9.09
C ASP A 98 15.96 -3.81 8.07
N GLU A 99 14.88 -4.40 8.51
CA GLU A 99 13.75 -4.65 7.64
C GLU A 99 12.92 -3.39 7.51
N VAL A 100 12.28 -3.20 6.37
CA VAL A 100 11.42 -2.03 6.14
C VAL A 100 9.97 -2.48 6.21
N ILE A 101 9.19 -1.74 6.97
CA ILE A 101 7.79 -2.07 7.24
C ILE A 101 6.89 -1.06 6.56
N CYS A 102 5.86 -1.56 5.86
CA CYS A 102 4.84 -0.72 5.25
C CYS A 102 3.48 -1.10 5.83
N GLU A 103 2.81 -0.14 6.42
CA GLU A 103 1.48 -0.31 6.96
C GLU A 103 0.51 0.56 6.17
N VAL A 104 -0.55 -0.05 5.65
CA VAL A 104 -1.59 0.64 4.90
C VAL A 104 -2.91 0.47 5.65
N ARG A 105 -3.55 1.59 6.00
CA ARG A 105 -4.83 1.62 6.70
C ARG A 105 -5.87 2.34 5.89
N THR A 106 -7.09 1.86 5.96
CA THR A 106 -8.20 2.65 5.43
C THR A 106 -8.56 3.77 6.39
N GLU A 107 -8.79 4.94 5.83
CA GLU A 107 -9.25 6.11 6.58
C GLU A 107 -10.72 6.39 6.32
N SER A 108 -11.28 5.74 5.33
CA SER A 108 -12.63 6.11 4.85
C SER A 108 -13.74 5.28 5.45
N SER A 109 -13.47 4.29 6.21
CA SER A 109 -14.42 3.44 6.94
C SER A 109 -15.79 3.17 6.25
N GLY A 110 -15.99 3.58 5.02
CA GLY A 110 -17.21 3.32 4.26
C GLY A 110 -18.47 3.94 4.82
N MET A 111 -18.35 4.95 5.67
CA MET A 111 -19.46 5.42 6.46
C MET A 111 -20.64 5.99 5.68
N SER A 112 -20.44 6.50 4.48
CA SER A 112 -21.54 7.01 3.67
C SER A 112 -22.15 5.96 2.74
N GLY A 113 -21.61 4.75 2.72
CA GLY A 113 -22.10 3.67 1.86
C GLY A 113 -22.71 2.49 2.59
N GLY A 114 -22.78 2.52 3.92
CA GLY A 114 -23.29 1.42 4.72
C GLY A 114 -22.54 0.12 4.47
N LEU A 115 -23.23 -1.00 4.46
CA LEU A 115 -22.62 -2.32 4.25
C LEU A 115 -21.96 -2.44 2.89
N ILE A 116 -22.57 -1.87 1.85
CA ILE A 116 -22.01 -1.92 0.50
C ILE A 116 -20.69 -1.15 0.47
N GLY A 117 -20.65 0.04 1.11
CA GLY A 117 -19.43 0.82 1.21
C GLY A 117 -18.35 0.09 1.97
N MET A 118 -18.69 -0.57 3.06
CA MET A 118 -17.74 -1.38 3.83
C MET A 118 -17.19 -2.53 3.00
N ASN A 119 -18.04 -3.21 2.23
CA ASN A 119 -17.59 -4.29 1.36
C ASN A 119 -16.68 -3.78 0.25
N GLN A 120 -16.95 -2.60 -0.30
CA GLN A 120 -16.06 -1.97 -1.27
C GLN A 120 -14.68 -1.71 -0.68
N VAL A 121 -14.64 -1.18 0.55
CA VAL A 121 -13.38 -0.92 1.24
C VAL A 121 -12.62 -2.22 1.48
N LYS A 122 -13.27 -3.25 1.98
CA LYS A 122 -12.62 -4.54 2.23
C LYS A 122 -12.05 -5.15 0.95
N THR A 123 -12.80 -5.07 -0.14
CA THR A 123 -12.35 -5.57 -1.44
C THR A 123 -11.14 -4.79 -1.93
N GLU A 124 -11.19 -3.48 -1.84
CA GLU A 124 -10.08 -2.63 -2.25
C GLU A 124 -8.83 -2.92 -1.40
N MET A 125 -8.98 -3.03 -0.09
CA MET A 125 -7.87 -3.34 0.81
C MET A 125 -7.26 -4.69 0.51
N GLY A 126 -8.08 -5.69 0.19
CA GLY A 126 -7.59 -7.01 -0.22
C GLY A 126 -6.79 -6.95 -1.52
N ASN A 127 -7.26 -6.17 -2.48
CA ASN A 127 -6.56 -6.01 -3.75
C ASN A 127 -5.24 -5.25 -3.58
N LEU A 128 -5.23 -4.21 -2.75
CA LEU A 128 -4.00 -3.49 -2.43
C LEU A 128 -3.00 -4.39 -1.70
N ASN A 129 -3.50 -5.19 -0.76
CA ASN A 129 -2.65 -6.13 -0.03
C ASN A 129 -1.92 -7.06 -1.01
N ALA A 130 -2.63 -7.61 -1.97
CA ALA A 130 -2.04 -8.47 -2.99
C ALA A 130 -1.02 -7.71 -3.85
N ALA A 131 -1.36 -6.49 -4.27
CA ALA A 131 -0.47 -5.69 -5.11
C ALA A 131 0.82 -5.30 -4.39
N PHE A 132 0.75 -5.00 -3.10
CA PHE A 132 1.92 -4.61 -2.32
C PHE A 132 2.91 -5.76 -2.10
N ARG A 133 2.52 -6.98 -2.39
CA ARG A 133 3.44 -8.13 -2.33
C ARG A 133 4.40 -8.18 -3.51
N ASP A 134 4.08 -7.48 -4.59
CA ASP A 134 4.82 -7.58 -5.86
C ASP A 134 5.95 -6.55 -5.96
N PHE A 135 6.32 -5.91 -4.89
CA PHE A 135 7.44 -4.98 -4.87
C PHE A 135 8.79 -5.68 -5.03
#